data_158771c88e8e858024b40f4f42d5550e
#
_entry.id   158771c88e8e858024b40f4f42d5550e
#
_cell.length_a   1.000
_cell.length_b   1.000
_cell.length_c   1.000
_cell.angle_alpha   90.00
_cell.angle_beta   90.00
_cell.angle_gamma   90.00
#
_symmetry.space_group_name_H-M   'P 1'
#
loop_
_entity.id
_entity.type
_entity.pdbx_description
1 polymer ?
#
loop_
_entity_poly.entity_id
_entity_poly.type
_entity_poly.pdbx_seq_one_letter_code
_entity_poly.pdbx_strand_id
1 'polypeptide(L)'
;MALWRRLLVLRRWAHSSKNSSFAEAADLELKVVISDYPASVVLENIRSNASKNIPSNLKHIARVEGHEWGQLTSPFASSNAHNFTRILAADCFWMPHQHENLVCSMLHFLSLSPDARIFCIAGFHTGRAKLAAFFDVALEKGLQVEEMYEEDDTGVRREWRKERDGGAENHTERKKWLVVCRLKRKG
;
A
#
# COMPACT_ATOMS: atom_id res chain seq x y z
N MET A 1 10.23 11.81 15.12
CA MET A 1 9.32 12.03 13.98
C MET A 1 9.93 11.41 12.74
N ALA A 2 9.24 10.51 12.06
CA ALA A 2 9.55 9.90 10.77
C ALA A 2 10.19 8.48 10.78
N LEU A 3 9.41 7.45 11.04
CA LEU A 3 9.79 6.06 10.75
C LEU A 3 8.70 5.26 10.00
N TRP A 4 7.68 5.95 9.44
CA TRP A 4 6.57 5.32 8.72
C TRP A 4 6.71 5.42 7.18
N ARG A 5 7.94 5.57 6.66
CA ARG A 5 8.15 6.02 5.27
C ARG A 5 8.08 4.96 4.18
N ARG A 6 7.74 3.68 4.47
CA ARG A 6 7.75 2.62 3.44
C ARG A 6 6.82 1.45 3.74
N LEU A 7 5.74 1.65 4.48
CA LEU A 7 4.93 0.55 4.94
C LEU A 7 4.01 0.04 3.84
N LEU A 8 4.25 -1.19 3.39
CA LEU A 8 3.31 -1.96 2.59
C LEU A 8 2.60 -2.94 3.53
N VAL A 9 1.33 -2.69 3.84
CA VAL A 9 0.51 -3.62 4.62
C VAL A 9 -0.33 -4.46 3.66
N LEU A 10 -0.14 -5.75 3.74
CA LEU A 10 -0.79 -6.74 2.89
C LEU A 10 -1.85 -7.45 3.72
N ARG A 11 -3.10 -7.45 3.27
CA ARG A 11 -4.23 -8.08 3.95
C ARG A 11 -4.86 -9.16 3.06
N ARG A 12 -5.01 -10.36 3.59
CA ARG A 12 -5.71 -11.47 2.95
C ARG A 12 -7.01 -11.78 3.69
N TRP A 13 -8.09 -11.95 2.93
CA TRP A 13 -9.30 -12.64 3.36
C TRP A 13 -9.29 -14.00 2.70
N ALA A 14 -9.22 -15.08 3.47
CA ALA A 14 -9.38 -16.42 2.94
C ALA A 14 -10.87 -16.71 2.82
N HIS A 15 -11.38 -16.83 1.60
CA HIS A 15 -12.63 -17.55 1.38
C HIS A 15 -12.32 -19.05 1.40
N SER A 16 -12.84 -19.76 2.37
CA SER A 16 -12.90 -21.21 2.31
C SER A 16 -13.99 -21.59 1.30
N SER A 17 -13.58 -22.00 0.10
CA SER A 17 -14.49 -22.66 -0.82
C SER A 17 -14.60 -24.13 -0.41
N LYS A 18 -15.61 -24.49 0.36
CA LYS A 18 -16.13 -25.86 0.40
C LYS A 18 -17.64 -25.79 0.38
N ASN A 19 -18.21 -26.43 -0.63
CA ASN A 19 -19.63 -26.77 -0.70
C ASN A 19 -20.07 -27.45 0.59
N SER A 20 -20.86 -26.78 1.39
CA SER A 20 -21.78 -27.42 2.32
C SER A 20 -22.85 -26.43 2.77
N SER A 21 -24.05 -26.96 2.90
CA SER A 21 -25.33 -26.38 3.32
C SER A 21 -25.22 -25.36 4.47
N PHE A 22 -26.03 -24.31 4.37
CA PHE A 22 -26.50 -23.41 5.42
C PHE A 22 -26.15 -23.82 6.86
N ALA A 23 -25.17 -23.22 7.46
CA ALA A 23 -24.88 -22.96 8.87
C ALA A 23 -23.40 -23.17 9.29
N GLU A 24 -22.46 -22.48 8.64
CA GLU A 24 -21.18 -22.19 9.27
C GLU A 24 -20.73 -20.84 8.72
N ALA A 25 -20.70 -19.82 9.59
CA ALA A 25 -19.97 -18.61 9.32
C ALA A 25 -18.51 -19.02 9.05
N ALA A 26 -18.10 -19.01 7.78
CA ALA A 26 -16.75 -19.34 7.38
C ALA A 26 -15.81 -18.50 8.23
N ASP A 27 -14.97 -19.14 8.99
CA ASP A 27 -13.94 -18.52 9.82
C ASP A 27 -13.01 -17.77 8.85
N LEU A 28 -13.28 -16.46 8.69
CA LEU A 28 -12.52 -15.58 7.82
C LEU A 28 -11.17 -15.31 8.49
N GLU A 29 -10.21 -16.21 8.28
CA GLU A 29 -8.88 -16.07 8.83
C GLU A 29 -8.20 -14.83 8.24
N LEU A 30 -8.23 -13.73 9.00
CA LEU A 30 -7.54 -12.50 8.65
C LEU A 30 -6.03 -12.70 8.83
N LYS A 31 -5.26 -12.48 7.77
CA LYS A 31 -3.78 -12.43 7.83
C LYS A 31 -3.30 -11.07 7.39
N VAL A 32 -2.42 -10.46 8.18
CA VAL A 32 -1.81 -9.16 7.91
C VAL A 32 -0.30 -9.32 7.82
N VAL A 33 0.30 -8.82 6.76
CA VAL A 33 1.76 -8.73 6.63
C VAL A 33 2.14 -7.26 6.58
N ILE A 34 3.05 -6.87 7.45
CA ILE A 34 3.67 -5.55 7.47
C ILE A 34 5.04 -5.71 6.84
N SER A 35 5.30 -5.00 5.75
CA SER A 35 6.51 -5.20 4.96
C SER A 35 7.24 -3.90 4.71
N ASP A 36 8.57 -3.94 4.77
CA ASP A 36 9.48 -2.85 4.44
C ASP A 36 10.78 -3.43 3.86
N TYR A 37 11.71 -2.57 3.47
CA TYR A 37 13.03 -2.95 3.00
C TYR A 37 13.74 -3.91 3.98
N PRO A 38 14.42 -4.99 3.50
CA PRO A 38 14.94 -6.08 4.34
C PRO A 38 16.22 -5.72 5.11
N ALA A 39 16.30 -4.50 5.67
CA ALA A 39 17.36 -4.11 6.59
C ALA A 39 16.97 -4.49 8.03
N SER A 40 17.88 -5.15 8.78
CA SER A 40 17.61 -5.61 10.14
C SER A 40 17.09 -4.50 11.05
N VAL A 41 17.74 -3.33 11.05
CA VAL A 41 17.33 -2.17 11.87
C VAL A 41 15.90 -1.71 11.54
N VAL A 42 15.52 -1.71 10.27
CA VAL A 42 14.16 -1.32 9.85
C VAL A 42 13.13 -2.33 10.36
N LEU A 43 13.38 -3.61 10.11
CA LEU A 43 12.46 -4.68 10.48
C LEU A 43 12.33 -4.83 12.01
N GLU A 44 13.41 -4.66 12.76
CA GLU A 44 13.40 -4.68 14.24
C GLU A 44 12.56 -3.53 14.81
N ASN A 45 12.70 -2.31 14.26
CA ASN A 45 11.86 -1.17 14.63
C ASN A 45 10.38 -1.44 14.35
N ILE A 46 10.05 -2.01 13.19
CA ILE A 46 8.67 -2.36 12.85
C ILE A 46 8.13 -3.44 13.79
N ARG A 47 8.91 -4.49 14.08
CA ARG A 47 8.52 -5.53 15.04
C ARG A 47 8.27 -4.95 16.43
N SER A 48 9.14 -4.07 16.90
CA SER A 48 8.97 -3.38 18.19
C SER A 48 7.68 -2.56 18.21
N ASN A 49 7.40 -1.79 17.16
CA ASN A 49 6.17 -1.00 17.04
C ASN A 49 4.92 -1.88 16.95
N ALA A 50 4.96 -2.94 16.14
CA ALA A 50 3.87 -3.90 16.04
C ALA A 50 3.59 -4.57 17.41
N SER A 51 4.64 -4.98 18.12
CA SER A 51 4.51 -5.60 19.45
C SER A 51 3.85 -4.68 20.49
N LYS A 52 4.09 -3.36 20.40
CA LYS A 52 3.54 -2.37 21.33
C LYS A 52 2.11 -1.95 20.97
N ASN A 53 1.79 -1.88 19.68
CA ASN A 53 0.55 -1.24 19.22
C ASN A 53 -0.52 -2.23 18.75
N ILE A 54 -0.16 -3.48 18.40
CA ILE A 54 -1.15 -4.50 18.03
C ILE A 54 -1.70 -5.12 19.32
N PRO A 55 -3.04 -5.11 19.51
CA PRO A 55 -3.68 -5.79 20.64
C PRO A 55 -3.28 -7.25 20.75
N SER A 56 -3.13 -7.76 21.97
CA SER A 56 -2.61 -9.12 22.23
C SER A 56 -3.41 -10.22 21.53
N ASN A 57 -4.72 -10.06 21.45
CA ASN A 57 -5.62 -11.00 20.76
C ASN A 57 -5.50 -10.97 19.22
N LEU A 58 -4.81 -9.96 18.65
CA LEU A 58 -4.60 -9.84 17.20
C LEU A 58 -3.16 -10.08 16.76
N LYS A 59 -2.23 -10.29 17.70
CA LYS A 59 -0.81 -10.50 17.38
C LYS A 59 -0.58 -11.73 16.49
N HIS A 60 -1.38 -12.76 16.63
CA HIS A 60 -1.26 -14.01 15.87
C HIS A 60 -1.58 -13.85 14.38
N ILE A 61 -2.35 -12.84 13.99
CA ILE A 61 -2.71 -12.59 12.59
C ILE A 61 -1.70 -11.68 11.86
N ALA A 62 -0.80 -10.99 12.60
CA ALA A 62 0.14 -10.02 12.04
C ALA A 62 1.57 -10.55 12.06
N ARG A 63 2.27 -10.40 10.95
CA ARG A 63 3.70 -10.70 10.84
C ARG A 63 4.46 -9.59 10.13
N VAL A 64 5.75 -9.47 10.41
CA VAL A 64 6.65 -8.50 9.79
C VAL A 64 7.63 -9.23 8.89
N GLU A 65 7.66 -8.87 7.61
CA GLU A 65 8.48 -9.48 6.57
C GLU A 65 9.32 -8.42 5.84
N GLY A 66 10.53 -8.81 5.45
CA GLY A 66 11.37 -7.99 4.58
C GLY A 66 11.00 -8.19 3.12
N HIS A 67 10.81 -7.11 2.38
CA HIS A 67 10.61 -7.16 0.94
C HIS A 67 11.24 -5.94 0.26
N GLU A 68 12.17 -6.17 -0.63
CA GLU A 68 12.69 -5.18 -1.54
C GLU A 68 11.78 -5.08 -2.77
N TRP A 69 11.31 -3.88 -3.08
CA TRP A 69 10.41 -3.68 -4.22
C TRP A 69 11.05 -4.17 -5.53
N GLY A 70 10.30 -4.91 -6.32
CA GLY A 70 10.75 -5.52 -7.57
C GLY A 70 11.44 -6.88 -7.38
N GLN A 71 11.82 -7.29 -6.17
CA GLN A 71 12.40 -8.60 -5.91
C GLN A 71 11.31 -9.67 -5.74
N LEU A 72 10.83 -10.21 -6.86
CA LEU A 72 9.65 -11.08 -6.89
C LEU A 72 9.98 -12.57 -6.69
N THR A 73 11.26 -12.93 -6.63
CA THR A 73 11.74 -14.32 -6.51
C THR A 73 12.20 -14.69 -5.10
N SER A 74 12.15 -13.77 -4.13
CA SER A 74 12.45 -14.10 -2.74
C SER A 74 11.46 -15.16 -2.22
N PRO A 75 11.82 -15.98 -1.23
CA PRO A 75 10.90 -16.99 -0.64
C PRO A 75 9.57 -16.36 -0.20
N PHE A 76 9.62 -15.19 0.41
CA PHE A 76 8.42 -14.45 0.79
C PHE A 76 7.58 -14.04 -0.43
N ALA A 77 8.18 -13.45 -1.45
CA ALA A 77 7.47 -13.01 -2.64
C ALA A 77 6.86 -14.18 -3.39
N SER A 78 7.63 -15.24 -3.65
CA SER A 78 7.18 -16.43 -4.38
C SER A 78 6.01 -17.13 -3.70
N SER A 79 6.04 -17.25 -2.36
CA SER A 79 4.96 -17.92 -1.62
C SER A 79 3.70 -17.05 -1.42
N ASN A 80 3.75 -15.77 -1.77
CA ASN A 80 2.64 -14.83 -1.58
C ASN A 80 2.15 -14.18 -2.87
N ALA A 81 2.53 -14.70 -4.05
CA ALA A 81 2.04 -14.21 -5.32
C ALA A 81 0.50 -14.28 -5.38
N HIS A 82 -0.13 -13.14 -5.72
CA HIS A 82 -1.59 -12.98 -5.84
C HIS A 82 -2.42 -13.35 -4.60
N ASN A 83 -1.80 -13.26 -3.42
CA ASN A 83 -2.42 -13.72 -2.17
C ASN A 83 -3.17 -12.64 -1.40
N PHE A 84 -2.99 -11.34 -1.71
CA PHE A 84 -3.53 -10.27 -0.89
C PHE A 84 -4.69 -9.55 -1.59
N THR A 85 -5.83 -9.51 -0.94
CA THR A 85 -7.02 -8.81 -1.46
C THR A 85 -7.01 -7.32 -1.15
N ARG A 86 -6.20 -6.89 -0.18
CA ARG A 86 -6.01 -5.48 0.19
C ARG A 86 -4.53 -5.21 0.38
N ILE A 87 -4.03 -4.17 -0.29
CA ILE A 87 -2.68 -3.64 -0.13
C ILE A 87 -2.80 -2.20 0.33
N LEU A 88 -2.11 -1.82 1.40
CA LEU A 88 -1.95 -0.44 1.84
C LEU A 88 -0.53 0.01 1.55
N ALA A 89 -0.38 1.09 0.80
CA ALA A 89 0.90 1.74 0.52
C ALA A 89 0.93 3.12 1.19
N ALA A 90 1.65 3.22 2.30
CA ALA A 90 1.76 4.45 3.07
C ALA A 90 3.09 5.14 2.80
N ASP A 91 3.03 6.34 2.22
CA ASP A 91 4.15 7.23 1.89
C ASP A 91 5.28 6.57 1.07
N CYS A 92 4.89 5.80 0.03
CA CYS A 92 5.80 5.00 -0.79
C CYS A 92 6.26 5.71 -2.09
N PHE A 93 5.72 6.89 -2.46
CA PHE A 93 5.88 7.50 -3.78
C PHE A 93 7.03 8.50 -3.92
N TRP A 94 7.85 8.67 -2.91
CA TRP A 94 8.89 9.69 -2.85
C TRP A 94 10.18 9.33 -3.62
N MET A 95 10.33 8.09 -4.11
CA MET A 95 11.47 7.60 -4.89
C MET A 95 11.07 7.30 -6.34
N PRO A 96 11.15 8.26 -7.27
CA PRO A 96 10.72 8.03 -8.66
C PRO A 96 11.38 6.85 -9.35
N HIS A 97 12.68 6.60 -9.10
CA HIS A 97 13.43 5.48 -9.65
C HIS A 97 12.98 4.10 -9.14
N GLN A 98 12.15 4.05 -8.10
CA GLN A 98 11.56 2.82 -7.55
C GLN A 98 10.08 2.65 -7.89
N HIS A 99 9.45 3.58 -8.61
CA HIS A 99 8.03 3.49 -8.92
C HIS A 99 7.68 2.23 -9.69
N GLU A 100 8.49 1.85 -10.67
CA GLU A 100 8.29 0.61 -11.44
C GLU A 100 8.39 -0.63 -10.55
N ASN A 101 9.42 -0.73 -9.73
CA ASN A 101 9.62 -1.83 -8.79
C ASN A 101 8.48 -1.94 -7.77
N LEU A 102 8.00 -0.80 -7.27
CA LEU A 102 6.86 -0.74 -6.36
C LEU A 102 5.58 -1.25 -7.03
N VAL A 103 5.28 -0.79 -8.25
CA VAL A 103 4.11 -1.24 -9.01
C VAL A 103 4.20 -2.73 -9.34
N CYS A 104 5.38 -3.24 -9.73
CA CYS A 104 5.59 -4.66 -9.96
C CYS A 104 5.32 -5.48 -8.69
N SER A 105 5.78 -5.02 -7.52
CA SER A 105 5.48 -5.67 -6.24
C SER A 105 3.99 -5.62 -5.90
N MET A 106 3.34 -4.48 -6.10
CA MET A 106 1.89 -4.35 -5.89
C MET A 106 1.10 -5.32 -6.77
N LEU A 107 1.40 -5.39 -8.06
CA LEU A 107 0.78 -6.32 -9.00
C LEU A 107 1.08 -7.79 -8.66
N HIS A 108 2.30 -8.10 -8.23
CA HIS A 108 2.68 -9.46 -7.85
C HIS A 108 1.87 -9.95 -6.64
N PHE A 109 1.70 -9.11 -5.64
CA PHE A 109 1.01 -9.49 -4.41
C PHE A 109 -0.51 -9.37 -4.49
N LEU A 110 -1.04 -8.44 -5.30
CA LEU A 110 -2.48 -8.21 -5.41
C LEU A 110 -3.18 -9.43 -6.01
N SER A 111 -4.21 -9.91 -5.32
CA SER A 111 -5.07 -10.98 -5.79
C SER A 111 -5.66 -10.70 -7.17
N LEU A 112 -5.93 -11.76 -7.92
CA LEU A 112 -6.62 -11.68 -9.22
C LEU A 112 -8.14 -11.49 -9.06
N SER A 113 -8.66 -11.50 -7.83
CA SER A 113 -10.08 -11.22 -7.56
C SER A 113 -10.45 -9.81 -8.05
N PRO A 114 -11.62 -9.63 -8.70
CA PRO A 114 -12.10 -8.33 -9.14
C PRO A 114 -12.31 -7.34 -7.98
N ASP A 115 -12.47 -7.84 -6.75
CA ASP A 115 -12.63 -7.02 -5.55
C ASP A 115 -11.31 -6.62 -4.89
N ALA A 116 -10.17 -7.10 -5.40
CA ALA A 116 -8.87 -6.76 -4.82
C ALA A 116 -8.52 -5.28 -5.07
N ARG A 117 -8.03 -4.59 -4.02
CA ARG A 117 -7.74 -3.15 -4.08
C ARG A 117 -6.40 -2.81 -3.43
N ILE A 118 -5.77 -1.78 -3.98
CA ILE A 118 -4.63 -1.10 -3.38
C ILE A 118 -5.10 0.25 -2.87
N PHE A 119 -4.82 0.57 -1.63
CA PHE A 119 -5.09 1.85 -0.98
C PHE A 119 -3.77 2.56 -0.77
N CYS A 120 -3.65 3.78 -1.26
CA CYS A 120 -2.43 4.55 -1.14
C CYS A 120 -2.71 5.87 -0.43
N ILE A 121 -1.76 6.26 0.41
CA ILE A 121 -1.71 7.59 1.04
C ILE A 121 -0.27 8.08 0.99
N ALA A 122 -0.03 9.29 0.50
CA ALA A 122 1.31 9.85 0.41
C ALA A 122 1.32 11.37 0.51
N GLY A 123 2.38 11.91 1.14
CA GLY A 123 2.63 13.34 1.24
C GLY A 123 3.45 13.88 0.07
N PHE A 124 3.32 15.19 -0.17
CA PHE A 124 4.04 15.88 -1.24
C PHE A 124 5.45 16.34 -0.84
N HIS A 125 6.16 15.59 0.01
CA HIS A 125 7.45 15.97 0.58
C HIS A 125 8.53 16.23 -0.47
N THR A 126 8.57 15.39 -1.51
CA THR A 126 9.55 15.48 -2.60
C THR A 126 9.05 16.28 -3.80
N GLY A 127 7.84 16.80 -3.71
CA GLY A 127 7.19 17.58 -4.76
C GLY A 127 6.12 16.80 -5.51
N ARG A 128 5.11 17.54 -5.95
CA ARG A 128 3.93 17.01 -6.65
C ARG A 128 4.28 16.27 -7.93
N ALA A 129 5.13 16.83 -8.78
CA ALA A 129 5.51 16.23 -10.06
C ALA A 129 6.18 14.85 -9.88
N LYS A 130 7.06 14.70 -8.89
CA LYS A 130 7.71 13.41 -8.58
C LYS A 130 6.71 12.37 -8.12
N LEU A 131 5.77 12.75 -7.27
CA LEU A 131 4.70 11.87 -6.80
C LEU A 131 3.75 11.50 -7.94
N ALA A 132 3.38 12.47 -8.78
CA ALA A 132 2.46 12.26 -9.90
C ALA A 132 2.99 11.24 -10.91
N ALA A 133 4.30 11.17 -11.12
CA ALA A 133 4.95 10.19 -12.00
C ALA A 133 4.66 8.74 -11.61
N PHE A 134 4.38 8.45 -10.33
CA PHE A 134 3.96 7.12 -9.91
C PHE A 134 2.68 6.65 -10.62
N PHE A 135 1.70 7.54 -10.78
CA PHE A 135 0.42 7.17 -11.39
C PHE A 135 0.55 6.88 -12.89
N ASP A 136 1.46 7.55 -13.58
CA ASP A 136 1.75 7.26 -14.99
C ASP A 136 2.34 5.86 -15.14
N VAL A 137 3.32 5.50 -14.31
CA VAL A 137 3.90 4.15 -14.26
C VAL A 137 2.85 3.11 -13.86
N ALA A 138 2.00 3.42 -12.87
CA ALA A 138 0.95 2.51 -12.43
C ALA A 138 -0.04 2.16 -13.55
N LEU A 139 -0.47 3.16 -14.32
CA LEU A 139 -1.37 3.00 -15.47
C LEU A 139 -0.71 2.19 -16.59
N GLU A 140 0.55 2.48 -16.91
CA GLU A 140 1.33 1.77 -17.95
C GLU A 140 1.48 0.29 -17.59
N LYS A 141 1.76 -0.04 -16.33
CA LYS A 141 1.98 -1.41 -15.87
C LYS A 141 0.69 -2.20 -15.61
N GLY A 142 -0.49 -1.62 -15.81
CA GLY A 142 -1.76 -2.34 -15.72
C GLY A 142 -2.53 -2.17 -14.40
N LEU A 143 -2.25 -1.10 -13.66
CA LEU A 143 -3.15 -0.62 -12.62
C LEU A 143 -4.11 0.44 -13.17
N GLN A 144 -5.28 0.56 -12.58
CA GLN A 144 -6.29 1.57 -12.88
C GLN A 144 -6.64 2.34 -11.60
N VAL A 145 -6.70 3.65 -11.71
CA VAL A 145 -7.22 4.50 -10.64
C VAL A 145 -8.75 4.35 -10.58
N GLU A 146 -9.28 3.97 -9.43
CA GLU A 146 -10.72 3.89 -9.17
C GLU A 146 -11.22 5.15 -8.44
N GLU A 147 -10.40 5.68 -7.55
CA GLU A 147 -10.68 6.91 -6.80
C GLU A 147 -9.37 7.62 -6.48
N MET A 148 -9.34 8.94 -6.56
CA MET A 148 -8.19 9.76 -6.17
C MET A 148 -8.62 11.18 -5.78
N TYR A 149 -8.12 11.65 -4.66
CA TYR A 149 -8.34 13.01 -4.14
C TYR A 149 -7.17 13.44 -3.26
N GLU A 150 -7.15 14.70 -2.86
CA GLU A 150 -6.26 15.21 -1.85
C GLU A 150 -7.05 15.50 -0.57
N GLU A 151 -6.47 15.17 0.60
CA GLU A 151 -7.08 15.39 1.91
C GLU A 151 -6.06 16.03 2.84
N ASP A 152 -6.49 17.01 3.64
CA ASP A 152 -5.66 17.64 4.66
C ASP A 152 -5.84 16.99 6.04
N ASP A 153 -5.13 17.48 7.04
CA ASP A 153 -5.15 16.98 8.41
C ASP A 153 -6.47 17.26 9.15
N THR A 154 -7.34 18.12 8.59
CA THR A 154 -8.68 18.40 9.10
C THR A 154 -9.78 17.57 8.44
N GLY A 155 -9.42 16.76 7.43
CA GLY A 155 -10.35 15.94 6.64
C GLY A 155 -11.02 16.69 5.49
N VAL A 156 -10.56 17.91 5.17
CA VAL A 156 -11.05 18.64 4.00
C VAL A 156 -10.50 17.99 2.74
N ARG A 157 -11.38 17.72 1.77
CA ARG A 157 -11.04 17.08 0.50
C ARG A 157 -11.07 18.05 -0.64
N ARG A 158 -10.18 17.85 -1.61
CA ARG A 158 -10.18 18.55 -2.89
C ARG A 158 -9.78 17.60 -4.02
N GLU A 159 -10.13 18.00 -5.24
CA GLU A 159 -9.77 17.26 -6.45
C GLU A 159 -8.24 17.10 -6.57
N TRP A 160 -7.80 15.91 -6.94
CA TRP A 160 -6.42 15.67 -7.35
C TRP A 160 -6.05 16.44 -8.60
N ARG A 161 -4.87 17.05 -8.62
CA ARG A 161 -4.29 17.67 -9.82
C ARG A 161 -2.80 17.38 -9.89
N LYS A 162 -2.30 17.00 -11.08
CA LYS A 162 -0.86 16.80 -11.34
C LYS A 162 -0.05 18.07 -11.10
N GLU A 163 -0.67 19.22 -11.35
CA GLU A 163 -0.09 20.54 -11.21
C GLU A 163 -1.09 21.48 -10.55
N ARG A 164 -0.60 22.40 -9.74
CA ARG A 164 -1.37 23.48 -9.12
C ARG A 164 -0.62 24.80 -9.29
N ASP A 165 -1.36 25.89 -9.40
CA ASP A 165 -0.85 27.24 -9.46
C ASP A 165 0.24 27.43 -10.56
N GLY A 166 0.02 26.77 -11.74
CA GLY A 166 0.97 26.82 -12.86
C GLY A 166 2.35 26.28 -12.52
N GLY A 167 2.44 25.31 -11.57
CA GLY A 167 3.70 24.73 -11.09
C GLY A 167 4.34 25.49 -9.91
N ALA A 168 3.78 26.66 -9.54
CA ALA A 168 4.29 27.50 -8.46
C ALA A 168 3.61 27.25 -7.09
N GLU A 169 3.06 26.04 -6.88
CA GLU A 169 2.37 25.67 -5.65
C GLU A 169 3.21 25.98 -4.40
N ASN A 170 2.64 26.73 -3.46
CA ASN A 170 3.31 27.09 -2.21
C ASN A 170 3.74 25.85 -1.43
N HIS A 171 5.03 25.76 -1.10
CA HIS A 171 5.65 24.59 -0.46
C HIS A 171 5.06 24.32 0.94
N THR A 172 4.72 25.35 1.71
CA THR A 172 4.13 25.21 3.06
C THR A 172 2.69 24.72 2.96
N GLU A 173 1.90 25.29 2.06
CA GLU A 173 0.53 24.84 1.82
C GLU A 173 0.48 23.41 1.28
N ARG A 174 1.37 23.06 0.36
CA ARG A 174 1.47 21.71 -0.20
C ARG A 174 1.70 20.63 0.87
N LYS A 175 2.46 20.92 1.93
CA LYS A 175 2.76 19.99 3.02
C LYS A 175 1.56 19.61 3.88
N LYS A 176 0.49 20.39 3.84
CA LYS A 176 -0.75 20.12 4.58
C LYS A 176 -1.60 19.03 3.93
N TRP A 177 -1.33 18.72 2.66
CA TRP A 177 -2.13 17.81 1.86
C TRP A 177 -1.46 16.46 1.69
N LEU A 178 -2.30 15.43 1.65
CA LEU A 178 -1.93 14.07 1.28
C LEU A 178 -2.73 13.69 0.03
N VAL A 179 -2.12 12.94 -0.88
CA VAL A 179 -2.90 12.24 -1.89
C VAL A 179 -3.42 10.95 -1.29
N VAL A 180 -4.69 10.68 -1.50
CA VAL A 180 -5.36 9.43 -1.14
C VAL A 180 -5.90 8.83 -2.43
N CYS A 181 -5.57 7.56 -2.69
CA CYS A 181 -6.10 6.91 -3.88
C CYS A 181 -6.39 5.43 -3.66
N ARG A 182 -7.31 4.92 -4.49
CA ARG A 182 -7.64 3.51 -4.59
C ARG A 182 -7.39 3.03 -6.01
N LEU A 183 -6.58 1.97 -6.11
CA LEU A 183 -6.21 1.36 -7.39
C LEU A 183 -6.73 -0.07 -7.44
N LYS A 184 -6.93 -0.56 -8.66
CA LYS A 184 -7.24 -1.95 -8.97
C LYS A 184 -6.47 -2.41 -10.21
N ARG A 185 -6.49 -3.70 -10.52
CA ARG A 185 -6.02 -4.18 -11.82
C ARG A 185 -6.88 -3.58 -12.92
N LYS A 186 -6.25 -3.23 -14.02
CA LYS A 186 -6.94 -2.95 -15.28
C LYS A 186 -7.53 -4.27 -15.77
N GLY A 187 -8.82 -4.26 -16.02
CA GLY A 187 -9.54 -5.38 -16.62
C GLY A 187 -9.16 -5.62 -18.06
#